data_52bb886817b1f3096e4dc2183643a351
#
_entry.id   52bb886817b1f3096e4dc2183643a351
#
_cell.length_a   1.000
_cell.length_b   1.000
_cell.length_c   1.000
_cell.angle_alpha   90.00
_cell.angle_beta   90.00
_cell.angle_gamma   90.00
#
_symmetry.space_group_name_H-M   'P 1'
#
loop_
_entity.id
_entity.type
_entity.pdbx_description
1 polymer ?
#
loop_
_entity_poly.entity_id
_entity_poly.type
_entity_poly.pdbx_seq_one_letter_code
_entity_poly.pdbx_strand_id
1 'polypeptide(L)'
;MTQLQHRIILHAYVTEKSMDEMERLNKLEFMVDRRANRAEIRRAIEELYNCKVAKVNVKIVQSGKIATVKFAPPFSAEDIGGRAGVF
;
A
#
# COMPACT_ATOMS: atom_id res chain seq x y z
N MET A 1 3.53 -5.44 17.51
CA MET A 1 3.38 -4.28 16.63
C MET A 1 3.67 -4.64 15.20
N THR A 2 4.92 -4.96 14.89
CA THR A 2 5.32 -5.35 13.55
C THR A 2 4.49 -6.52 13.01
N GLN A 3 4.14 -7.47 13.86
CA GLN A 3 3.35 -8.62 13.45
C GLN A 3 1.96 -8.23 12.99
N LEU A 4 1.38 -7.19 13.60
CA LEU A 4 0.05 -6.74 13.23
C LEU A 4 0.04 -6.12 11.84
N GLN A 5 1.03 -5.29 11.53
CA GLN A 5 1.16 -4.71 10.20
C GLN A 5 1.38 -5.79 9.14
N HIS A 6 2.20 -6.79 9.46
CA HIS A 6 2.45 -7.90 8.54
C HIS A 6 1.21 -8.76 8.30
N ARG A 7 0.29 -8.83 9.26
CA ARG A 7 -0.98 -9.53 9.06
C ARG A 7 -1.92 -8.78 8.15
N ILE A 8 -1.86 -7.46 8.19
CA ILE A 8 -2.75 -6.61 7.38
C ILE A 8 -2.18 -6.45 5.97
N ILE A 9 -0.90 -6.10 5.88
CA ILE A 9 -0.23 -5.89 4.59
C ILE A 9 0.55 -7.15 4.26
N LEU A 10 0.10 -7.88 3.25
CA LEU A 10 0.73 -9.15 2.89
C LEU A 10 1.97 -8.94 2.04
N HIS A 11 1.84 -8.17 0.96
CA HIS A 11 2.99 -7.83 0.10
C HIS A 11 2.56 -6.74 -0.89
N ALA A 12 3.55 -6.11 -1.52
CA ALA A 12 3.28 -5.15 -2.59
C ALA A 12 2.75 -5.90 -3.82
N TYR A 13 1.78 -5.31 -4.50
CA TYR A 13 1.18 -5.87 -5.70
C TYR A 13 1.70 -5.09 -6.91
N VAL A 14 2.50 -5.76 -7.74
CA VAL A 14 3.24 -5.10 -8.81
C VAL A 14 2.73 -5.53 -10.18
N THR A 15 2.26 -4.56 -10.96
CA THR A 15 1.87 -4.74 -12.35
C THR A 15 2.38 -3.55 -13.15
N GLU A 16 2.30 -3.60 -14.47
CA GLU A 16 2.66 -2.45 -15.29
C GLU A 16 1.84 -1.22 -14.91
N LYS A 17 0.54 -1.43 -14.67
CA LYS A 17 -0.35 -0.35 -14.28
C LYS A 17 0.05 0.24 -12.94
N SER A 18 0.37 -0.60 -11.95
CA SER A 18 0.76 -0.11 -10.63
C SER A 18 2.08 0.63 -10.65
N MET A 19 3.02 0.21 -11.50
CA MET A 19 4.29 0.92 -11.69
C MET A 19 4.06 2.30 -12.30
N ASP A 20 3.19 2.38 -13.29
CA ASP A 20 2.83 3.64 -13.91
C ASP A 20 2.15 4.58 -12.92
N GLU A 21 1.23 4.06 -12.11
CA GLU A 21 0.56 4.86 -11.08
C GLU A 21 1.52 5.33 -10.00
N MET A 22 2.54 4.53 -9.68
CA MET A 22 3.56 4.93 -8.72
C MET A 22 4.31 6.18 -9.22
N GLU A 23 4.70 6.18 -10.48
CA GLU A 23 5.46 7.30 -11.04
C GLU A 23 4.61 8.56 -11.25
N ARG A 24 3.38 8.39 -11.76
CA ARG A 24 2.55 9.53 -12.14
C ARG A 24 1.62 10.03 -11.05
N LEU A 25 1.11 9.11 -10.23
CA LEU A 25 0.03 9.44 -9.29
C LEU A 25 0.44 9.30 -7.83
N ASN A 26 1.68 8.95 -7.58
CA ASN A 26 2.21 8.75 -6.21
C ASN A 26 1.43 7.71 -5.43
N LYS A 27 1.08 6.61 -6.09
CA LYS A 27 0.29 5.52 -5.52
C LYS A 27 1.05 4.21 -5.56
N LEU A 28 0.77 3.34 -4.58
CA LEU A 28 1.23 1.95 -4.59
C LEU A 28 0.05 1.05 -4.33
N GLU A 29 0.13 -0.18 -4.85
CA GLU A 29 -0.86 -1.20 -4.57
C GLU A 29 -0.27 -2.27 -3.67
N PHE A 30 -1.09 -2.75 -2.73
CA PHE A 30 -0.70 -3.81 -1.79
C PHE A 30 -1.77 -4.87 -1.74
N MET A 31 -1.34 -6.12 -1.69
CA MET A 31 -2.24 -7.21 -1.34
C MET A 31 -2.41 -7.20 0.16
N VAL A 32 -3.65 -7.17 0.63
CA VAL A 32 -3.95 -7.01 2.06
C VAL A 32 -4.87 -8.13 2.53
N ASP A 33 -4.97 -8.28 3.85
CA ASP A 33 -5.90 -9.26 4.45
C ASP A 33 -7.32 -8.87 4.08
N ARG A 34 -8.13 -9.86 3.69
CA ARG A 34 -9.52 -9.63 3.28
C ARG A 34 -10.36 -8.97 4.35
N ARG A 35 -10.02 -9.18 5.61
CA ARG A 35 -10.79 -8.67 6.74
C ARG A 35 -10.37 -7.27 7.14
N ALA A 36 -9.28 -6.76 6.59
CA ALA A 36 -8.80 -5.42 6.92
C ALA A 36 -9.68 -4.35 6.28
N ASN A 37 -9.98 -3.30 7.03
CA ASN A 37 -10.71 -2.14 6.49
C ASN A 37 -9.72 -1.03 6.14
N ARG A 38 -10.24 0.05 5.53
CA ARG A 38 -9.39 1.16 5.09
C ARG A 38 -8.61 1.80 6.22
N ALA A 39 -9.23 1.97 7.37
CA ALA A 39 -8.58 2.60 8.52
C ALA A 39 -7.41 1.76 9.01
N GLU A 40 -7.60 0.44 9.07
CA GLU A 40 -6.55 -0.48 9.48
C GLU A 40 -5.41 -0.49 8.48
N ILE A 41 -5.74 -0.50 7.18
CA ILE A 41 -4.73 -0.51 6.11
C ILE A 41 -3.91 0.78 6.16
N ARG A 42 -4.58 1.93 6.29
CA ARG A 42 -3.89 3.22 6.40
C ARG A 42 -2.92 3.23 7.57
N ARG A 43 -3.38 2.81 8.73
CA ARG A 43 -2.55 2.80 9.93
C ARG A 43 -1.36 1.87 9.77
N ALA A 44 -1.60 0.68 9.21
CA ALA A 44 -0.52 -0.29 9.02
C ALA A 44 0.55 0.25 8.08
N ILE A 45 0.16 0.88 6.97
CA ILE A 45 1.11 1.46 6.03
C ILE A 45 1.87 2.62 6.68
N GLU A 46 1.18 3.49 7.38
CA GLU A 46 1.82 4.63 8.03
C GLU A 46 2.84 4.20 9.08
N GLU A 47 2.52 3.16 9.83
CA GLU A 47 3.44 2.64 10.85
C GLU A 47 4.59 1.85 10.24
N LEU A 48 4.30 1.04 9.23
CA LEU A 48 5.29 0.17 8.62
C LEU A 48 6.38 0.96 7.88
N TYR A 49 5.99 2.02 7.19
CA TYR A 49 6.92 2.82 6.37
C TYR A 49 7.18 4.21 6.93
N ASN A 50 6.63 4.51 8.10
CA ASN A 50 6.82 5.80 8.77
C ASN A 50 6.50 6.96 7.82
N CYS A 51 5.28 6.97 7.29
CA CYS A 51 4.84 7.94 6.28
C CYS A 51 3.43 8.40 6.56
N LYS A 52 2.94 9.30 5.70
CA LYS A 52 1.56 9.78 5.74
C LYS A 52 0.82 9.35 4.48
N VAL A 53 -0.37 8.84 4.67
CA VAL A 53 -1.23 8.37 3.58
C VAL A 53 -2.33 9.38 3.32
N ALA A 54 -2.47 9.80 2.06
CA ALA A 54 -3.50 10.75 1.66
C ALA A 54 -4.84 10.05 1.43
N LYS A 55 -4.82 8.87 0.82
CA LYS A 55 -6.05 8.16 0.45
C LYS A 55 -5.80 6.67 0.34
N VAL A 56 -6.80 5.89 0.70
CA VAL A 56 -6.78 4.43 0.52
C VAL A 56 -8.05 4.02 -0.21
N ASN A 57 -7.90 3.31 -1.31
CA ASN A 57 -9.00 2.66 -2.02
C ASN A 57 -8.78 1.16 -1.94
N VAL A 58 -9.87 0.40 -1.83
CA VAL A 58 -9.78 -1.06 -1.81
C VAL A 58 -10.67 -1.65 -2.88
N LYS A 59 -10.25 -2.79 -3.41
CA LYS A 59 -11.08 -3.57 -4.35
C LYS A 59 -10.88 -5.05 -4.06
N ILE A 60 -11.93 -5.81 -4.30
CA ILE A 60 -11.90 -7.25 -4.15
C ILE A 60 -11.61 -7.85 -5.51
N VAL A 61 -10.62 -8.71 -5.58
CA VAL A 61 -10.28 -9.45 -6.80
C VAL A 61 -10.34 -10.94 -6.48
N GLN A 62 -10.25 -11.77 -7.51
CA GLN A 62 -10.36 -13.20 -7.34
C GLN A 62 -9.33 -13.75 -6.35
N SER A 63 -8.13 -13.22 -6.37
CA SER A 63 -7.05 -13.69 -5.50
C SER A 63 -7.05 -13.04 -4.11
N GLY A 64 -7.92 -12.05 -3.86
CA GLY A 64 -7.95 -11.43 -2.55
C GLY A 64 -8.40 -9.98 -2.59
N LYS A 65 -7.85 -9.18 -1.70
CA LYS A 65 -8.18 -7.76 -1.57
C LYS A 65 -6.95 -6.94 -1.86
N ILE A 66 -7.10 -5.95 -2.72
CA ILE A 66 -6.02 -5.04 -3.10
C ILE A 66 -6.34 -3.64 -2.58
N ALA A 67 -5.38 -3.03 -1.91
CA ALA A 67 -5.47 -1.65 -1.46
C ALA A 67 -4.56 -0.78 -2.32
N THR A 68 -5.14 0.29 -2.88
CA THR A 68 -4.39 1.31 -3.60
C THR A 68 -4.18 2.47 -2.65
N VAL A 69 -2.93 2.76 -2.34
CA VAL A 69 -2.55 3.73 -1.33
C VAL A 69 -1.89 4.93 -2.01
N LYS A 70 -2.47 6.11 -1.82
CA LYS A 70 -1.89 7.36 -2.29
C LYS A 70 -1.18 8.03 -1.13
N PHE A 71 0.08 8.41 -1.31
CA PHE A 71 0.88 9.01 -0.24
C PHE A 71 0.77 10.52 -0.27
N ALA A 72 0.80 11.11 0.93
CA ALA A 72 0.75 12.56 1.09
C ALA A 72 2.15 13.15 0.95
N PRO A 73 2.30 14.29 0.26
CA PRO A 73 3.61 14.95 0.24
C PRO A 73 4.12 15.24 1.65
N PRO A 74 5.41 15.17 1.92
CA PRO A 74 6.51 14.98 0.96
C PRO A 74 6.87 13.53 0.67
N PHE A 75 6.04 12.59 1.08
CA PHE A 75 6.34 11.16 0.92
C PHE A 75 6.16 10.71 -0.52
N SER A 76 7.09 9.90 -1.00
CA SER A 76 7.14 9.46 -2.38
C SER A 76 6.81 7.97 -2.48
N ALA A 77 5.91 7.62 -3.40
CA ALA A 77 5.58 6.22 -3.64
C ALA A 77 6.79 5.44 -4.15
N GLU A 78 7.68 6.08 -4.92
CA GLU A 78 8.90 5.44 -5.39
C GLU A 78 9.82 5.05 -4.24
N ASP A 79 9.99 5.96 -3.29
CA ASP A 79 10.81 5.74 -2.10
C ASP A 79 10.27 4.58 -1.28
N ILE A 80 8.98 4.62 -1.02
CA ILE A 80 8.32 3.60 -0.22
C ILE A 80 8.29 2.27 -0.96
N GLY A 81 8.08 2.32 -2.29
CA GLY A 81 8.12 1.13 -3.13
C GLY A 81 9.47 0.43 -3.10
N GLY A 82 10.55 1.20 -3.08
CA GLY A 82 11.88 0.63 -2.93
C GLY A 82 12.03 -0.14 -1.64
N ARG A 83 11.52 0.42 -0.54
CA ARG A 83 11.55 -0.24 0.76
C ARG A 83 10.60 -1.44 0.85
N ALA A 84 9.52 -1.40 0.09
CA ALA A 84 8.54 -2.49 0.07
C ALA A 84 8.92 -3.63 -0.88
N GLY A 85 10.02 -3.48 -1.61
CA GLY A 85 10.50 -4.52 -2.51
C GLY A 85 9.84 -4.52 -3.88
N VAL A 86 9.34 -3.36 -4.32
CA VAL A 86 8.71 -3.24 -5.64
C VAL A 86 9.75 -3.30 -6.77
N PHE A 87 10.95 -2.88 -6.48
CA PHE A 87 12.06 -2.89 -7.45
C PHE A 87 13.03 -4.02 -7.17
#